data_e28b4c90e9a9df9762fa319f2726f3e3
#
_entry.id   e28b4c90e9a9df9762fa319f2726f3e3
#
_cell.length_a   1.000
_cell.length_b   1.000
_cell.length_c   1.000
_cell.angle_alpha   90.00
_cell.angle_beta   90.00
_cell.angle_gamma   90.00
#
_symmetry.space_group_name_H-M   'P 1'
#
loop_
_entity.id
_entity.type
_entity.pdbx_description
1 polymer ?
#
loop_
_entity_poly.entity_id
_entity_poly.type
_entity_poly.pdbx_seq_one_letter_code
_entity_poly.pdbx_strand_id
1 'polypeptide(L)'
;MNRLLPLTVLLLVLLPLRTEAYIDTCPSLGTVVASSTSIVILQVEKVSVDKRVVIYKKIADLKGKHPAEQIKHQITDGGHPREPKGILDWAKPGRIAIGFLNDKVFLTFTGRLWYECAAGEPPWWMMTRGCPELLYSYAGTVERLRQASIDMLAGKEVVVPAVSYAGTAAQGGFGMAIHYRSSLRGVPLCRLRASLKLTSYRPEQLVGPNGGTEADVPGLLEALEHSERAKRVDAAEELGRIGPPANAAVPALVKSLQDPDADVRLTSAAALASIDPKNPAILSALAGELKAGPDQRKAAAEILGDLGAVGVPALSAALKDTDAGVRWAAAESLGRIGPAAKSAVPALAAALEDKEVRSIVADALAGIGPEAKQAIPGLVQIVRNEKEPSLRYTAGVALVRIDKSAAGPAAPVLAEALRNPDGRFRHDAVMLLVAIGPAGKEATPVLTEMLKDKQSYARHLAAHALGYVRDPRAVPSLLEAFEKDPEVGVRNTAVVSLGLMGPDAITAVPGLEARLKDADVGTRIVSAEALWRINKDAKKAVPVLVEGLKDKNDYMVGLASGVLGRMGADAKGAVPELIGLLKSPRDPVRRTAAHLLKSIDPKAAAEAGVP
;
A
#
# COMPACT_ATOMS: atom_id res chain seq x y z
N MET A 1 -8.78 32.73 9.65
CA MET A 1 -9.31 31.47 10.22
C MET A 1 -9.98 30.70 9.09
N ASN A 2 -9.55 29.50 8.90
CA ASN A 2 -10.19 28.40 8.18
C ASN A 2 -9.99 28.22 6.67
N ARG A 3 -9.56 27.02 6.43
CA ARG A 3 -9.71 26.09 5.31
C ARG A 3 -8.45 25.85 4.50
N LEU A 4 -7.58 25.03 5.08
CA LEU A 4 -6.60 24.21 4.40
C LEU A 4 -7.07 22.75 4.48
N LEU A 5 -7.78 22.30 3.45
CA LEU A 5 -8.05 20.92 3.05
C LEU A 5 -8.89 21.03 1.76
N PRO A 6 -8.45 20.56 0.64
CA PRO A 6 -7.85 19.28 0.27
C PRO A 6 -6.80 19.38 -0.87
N LEU A 7 -5.54 19.51 -0.56
CA LEU A 7 -4.48 19.52 -1.59
C LEU A 7 -3.99 18.12 -2.01
N THR A 8 -4.30 17.10 -1.23
CA THR A 8 -3.75 15.74 -1.42
C THR A 8 -4.42 14.91 -2.52
N VAL A 9 -5.64 15.24 -2.90
CA VAL A 9 -6.40 14.44 -3.91
C VAL A 9 -6.04 14.83 -5.34
N LEU A 10 -5.62 16.06 -5.58
CA LEU A 10 -5.34 16.54 -6.95
C LEU A 10 -3.93 16.15 -7.47
N LEU A 11 -2.98 15.87 -6.58
CA LEU A 11 -1.62 15.43 -6.97
C LEU A 11 -1.59 13.99 -7.49
N LEU A 12 -2.59 13.16 -7.15
CA LEU A 12 -2.70 11.75 -7.59
C LEU A 12 -3.16 11.59 -9.04
N VAL A 13 -3.74 12.61 -9.64
CA VAL A 13 -4.25 12.57 -11.03
C VAL A 13 -3.15 12.85 -12.08
N LEU A 14 -1.98 13.36 -11.67
CA LEU A 14 -0.95 13.89 -12.60
C LEU A 14 0.32 13.04 -12.75
N LEU A 15 0.42 11.90 -12.07
CA LEU A 15 1.53 10.97 -12.28
C LEU A 15 1.19 9.97 -13.39
N PRO A 16 2.11 9.66 -14.31
CA PRO A 16 1.88 8.59 -15.27
C PRO A 16 1.73 7.29 -14.50
N LEU A 17 0.53 6.72 -14.52
CA LEU A 17 0.20 5.44 -13.94
C LEU A 17 1.05 4.34 -14.60
N ARG A 18 2.20 4.04 -14.03
CA ARG A 18 2.69 2.67 -14.09
C ARG A 18 1.68 1.85 -13.29
N THR A 19 1.15 0.83 -13.90
CA THR A 19 0.10 -0.07 -13.43
C THR A 19 0.58 -0.93 -12.25
N GLU A 20 0.79 -0.32 -11.08
CA GLU A 20 1.01 -0.95 -9.79
C GLU A 20 0.69 0.06 -8.68
N ALA A 21 -0.56 0.52 -8.63
CA ALA A 21 -1.01 1.37 -7.55
C ALA A 21 -1.82 0.55 -6.53
N TYR A 22 -1.13 -0.20 -5.71
CA TYR A 22 -1.58 -0.40 -4.35
C TYR A 22 -1.23 0.89 -3.61
N ILE A 23 -2.23 1.71 -3.28
CA ILE A 23 -2.05 2.78 -2.30
C ILE A 23 -2.04 2.09 -0.94
N ASP A 24 -0.88 1.58 -0.58
CA ASP A 24 -0.58 1.21 0.79
C ASP A 24 -0.48 2.52 1.57
N THR A 25 -1.42 2.79 2.47
CA THR A 25 -1.29 3.89 3.44
C THR A 25 -0.09 3.69 4.35
N CYS A 26 0.49 2.48 4.34
CA CYS A 26 1.73 2.11 5.03
C CYS A 26 2.73 1.59 4.00
N PRO A 27 3.82 2.30 3.72
CA PRO A 27 4.83 1.86 2.77
C PRO A 27 5.48 0.55 3.24
N SER A 28 5.75 -0.38 2.33
CA SER A 28 6.54 -1.56 2.65
C SER A 28 7.96 -1.16 3.11
N LEU A 29 8.62 -2.01 3.89
CA LEU A 29 10.01 -1.74 4.28
C LEU A 29 10.90 -1.52 3.04
N GLY A 30 10.68 -2.30 1.97
CA GLY A 30 11.39 -2.10 0.70
C GLY A 30 11.18 -0.71 0.12
N THR A 31 9.96 -0.17 0.19
CA THR A 31 9.67 1.22 -0.24
C THR A 31 10.40 2.23 0.64
N VAL A 32 10.42 2.06 1.97
CA VAL A 32 11.17 2.94 2.89
C VAL A 32 12.65 2.92 2.57
N VAL A 33 13.25 1.73 2.39
CA VAL A 33 14.67 1.57 2.02
C VAL A 33 14.97 2.18 0.65
N ALA A 34 14.10 1.95 -0.35
CA ALA A 34 14.30 2.46 -1.71
C ALA A 34 14.22 3.98 -1.79
N SER A 35 13.22 4.59 -1.13
CA SER A 35 12.97 6.04 -1.15
C SER A 35 13.93 6.86 -0.30
N SER A 36 14.67 6.24 0.61
CA SER A 36 15.66 6.95 1.44
C SER A 36 16.91 7.31 0.64
N THR A 37 17.35 8.56 0.72
CA THR A 37 18.63 9.02 0.16
C THR A 37 19.81 8.57 1.01
N SER A 38 19.62 8.48 2.32
CA SER A 38 20.60 7.96 3.28
C SER A 38 19.93 7.04 4.30
N ILE A 39 20.65 5.98 4.71
CA ILE A 39 20.26 5.09 5.81
C ILE A 39 21.45 5.03 6.76
N VAL A 40 21.25 5.39 8.02
CA VAL A 40 22.30 5.54 9.02
C VAL A 40 22.02 4.70 10.26
N ILE A 41 23.08 4.17 10.83
CA ILE A 41 23.08 3.55 12.17
C ILE A 41 23.43 4.63 13.18
N LEU A 42 22.58 4.78 14.18
CA LEU A 42 22.66 5.80 15.21
C LEU A 42 22.83 5.15 16.57
N GLN A 43 23.66 5.73 17.42
CA GLN A 43 23.77 5.37 18.84
C GLN A 43 23.37 6.56 19.68
N VAL A 44 22.49 6.35 20.66
CA VAL A 44 22.17 7.38 21.64
C VAL A 44 23.42 7.75 22.44
N GLU A 45 23.85 8.99 22.30
CA GLU A 45 24.99 9.55 23.02
C GLU A 45 24.52 10.24 24.31
N LYS A 46 23.49 11.06 24.23
CA LYS A 46 22.97 11.85 25.35
C LYS A 46 21.46 12.08 25.24
N VAL A 47 20.80 12.12 26.38
CA VAL A 47 19.37 12.42 26.49
C VAL A 47 19.17 13.55 27.51
N SER A 48 18.31 14.50 27.20
CA SER A 48 17.80 15.49 28.16
C SER A 48 16.28 15.38 28.21
N VAL A 49 15.77 14.76 29.27
CA VAL A 49 14.33 14.55 29.44
C VAL A 49 13.61 15.89 29.60
N ASP A 50 14.17 16.81 30.42
CA ASP A 50 13.58 18.14 30.66
C ASP A 50 13.48 18.98 29.39
N LYS A 51 14.51 18.92 28.54
CA LYS A 51 14.57 19.64 27.26
C LYS A 51 13.96 18.82 26.12
N ARG A 52 13.54 17.57 26.37
CA ARG A 52 13.02 16.62 25.38
C ARG A 52 13.94 16.48 24.17
N VAL A 53 15.23 16.29 24.40
CA VAL A 53 16.25 16.16 23.34
C VAL A 53 16.92 14.80 23.41
N VAL A 54 17.04 14.14 22.27
CA VAL A 54 17.88 12.96 22.08
C VAL A 54 19.01 13.31 21.12
N ILE A 55 20.22 13.09 21.54
CA ILE A 55 21.43 13.30 20.74
C ILE A 55 21.99 11.94 20.35
N TYR A 56 22.16 11.74 19.08
CA TYR A 56 22.70 10.52 18.48
C TYR A 56 24.09 10.80 17.90
N LYS A 57 25.00 9.85 18.12
CA LYS A 57 26.24 9.72 17.36
C LYS A 57 25.98 8.81 16.17
N LYS A 58 26.42 9.21 14.98
CA LYS A 58 26.40 8.33 13.81
C LYS A 58 27.47 7.25 13.95
N ILE A 59 27.07 6.00 13.76
CA ILE A 59 27.99 4.85 13.84
C ILE A 59 28.39 4.40 12.43
N ALA A 60 27.45 4.36 11.49
CA ALA A 60 27.70 3.93 10.13
C ALA A 60 26.66 4.48 9.14
N ASP A 61 27.04 4.58 7.88
CA ASP A 61 26.14 4.77 6.75
C ASP A 61 25.92 3.41 6.07
N LEU A 62 24.64 2.99 5.91
CA LEU A 62 24.26 1.78 5.16
C LEU A 62 23.93 2.10 3.71
N LYS A 63 23.39 3.30 3.45
CA LYS A 63 23.06 3.83 2.12
C LYS A 63 23.38 5.31 2.09
N GLY A 64 23.96 5.81 1.00
CA GLY A 64 24.37 7.20 0.88
C GLY A 64 25.45 7.58 1.90
N LYS A 65 25.69 8.88 2.07
CA LYS A 65 26.61 9.39 3.08
C LYS A 65 26.00 10.61 3.76
N HIS A 66 25.64 10.46 5.03
CA HIS A 66 25.11 11.57 5.81
C HIS A 66 26.27 12.42 6.36
N PRO A 67 26.28 13.75 6.12
CA PRO A 67 27.43 14.59 6.49
C PRO A 67 27.63 14.77 7.99
N ALA A 68 26.55 14.73 8.80
CA ALA A 68 26.63 14.98 10.23
C ALA A 68 27.08 13.74 11.00
N GLU A 69 28.10 13.89 11.84
CA GLU A 69 28.54 12.88 12.80
C GLU A 69 27.66 12.81 14.05
N GLN A 70 26.99 13.92 14.38
CA GLN A 70 26.05 14.02 15.49
C GLN A 70 24.70 14.53 14.98
N ILE A 71 23.61 13.85 15.37
CA ILE A 71 22.24 14.15 14.96
C ILE A 71 21.42 14.41 16.20
N LYS A 72 20.66 15.51 16.20
CA LYS A 72 19.89 15.98 17.36
C LYS A 72 18.41 15.98 17.05
N HIS A 73 17.65 15.18 17.80
CA HIS A 73 16.19 15.12 17.67
C HIS A 73 15.54 15.88 18.83
N GLN A 74 14.75 16.88 18.52
CA GLN A 74 13.85 17.56 19.45
C GLN A 74 12.53 16.79 19.46
N ILE A 75 12.18 16.18 20.58
CA ILE A 75 10.97 15.38 20.75
C ILE A 75 9.82 16.31 21.15
N THR A 76 8.86 16.49 20.28
CA THR A 76 7.67 17.36 20.49
C THR A 76 6.43 16.51 20.82
N ASP A 77 5.31 17.14 21.18
CA ASP A 77 4.09 16.42 21.56
C ASP A 77 3.35 15.75 20.37
N GLY A 78 3.83 15.91 19.13
CA GLY A 78 3.49 15.15 17.91
C GLY A 78 2.03 14.71 17.72
N GLY A 79 1.07 15.33 18.40
CA GLY A 79 -0.35 14.98 18.31
C GLY A 79 -0.83 13.83 19.20
N HIS A 80 0.06 13.07 19.85
CA HIS A 80 -0.34 11.99 20.76
C HIS A 80 0.49 12.01 22.07
N PRO A 81 -0.12 12.24 23.27
CA PRO A 81 0.61 12.52 24.52
C PRO A 81 1.52 11.40 25.04
N ARG A 82 1.31 10.15 24.59
CA ARG A 82 2.06 8.97 25.07
C ARG A 82 3.34 8.68 24.27
N GLU A 83 3.45 9.16 23.05
CA GLU A 83 4.58 8.85 22.15
C GLU A 83 5.90 9.52 22.57
N PRO A 84 5.93 10.82 22.90
CA PRO A 84 7.15 11.47 23.37
C PRO A 84 7.74 10.81 24.61
N LYS A 85 6.88 10.40 25.55
CA LYS A 85 7.31 9.68 26.75
C LYS A 85 7.94 8.35 26.40
N GLY A 86 7.33 7.57 25.51
CA GLY A 86 7.87 6.26 25.08
C GLY A 86 9.26 6.39 24.44
N ILE A 87 9.49 7.43 23.62
CA ILE A 87 10.79 7.68 23.00
C ILE A 87 11.83 8.07 24.06
N LEU A 88 11.50 8.99 24.97
CA LEU A 88 12.42 9.44 26.01
C LEU A 88 12.74 8.36 27.05
N ASP A 89 11.77 7.50 27.39
CA ASP A 89 11.96 6.36 28.28
C ASP A 89 12.87 5.28 27.64
N TRP A 90 12.73 5.09 26.31
CA TRP A 90 13.60 4.20 25.55
C TRP A 90 15.03 4.75 25.41
N ALA A 91 15.16 6.06 25.15
CA ALA A 91 16.42 6.68 24.80
C ALA A 91 17.37 6.69 26.01
N LYS A 92 18.27 5.72 26.06
CA LYS A 92 19.37 5.64 27.07
C LYS A 92 20.70 5.60 26.33
N PRO A 93 21.77 6.21 26.88
CA PRO A 93 23.11 6.14 26.27
C PRO A 93 23.49 4.70 25.89
N GLY A 94 24.05 4.53 24.70
CA GLY A 94 24.40 3.23 24.14
C GLY A 94 23.32 2.53 23.30
N ARG A 95 22.04 2.89 23.43
CA ARG A 95 20.95 2.33 22.61
C ARG A 95 21.15 2.64 21.12
N ILE A 96 20.81 1.68 20.29
CA ILE A 96 20.95 1.78 18.83
C ILE A 96 19.59 2.04 18.16
N ALA A 97 19.59 2.92 17.18
CA ALA A 97 18.47 3.20 16.28
C ALA A 97 18.92 3.13 14.81
N ILE A 98 17.97 3.01 13.90
CA ILE A 98 18.22 3.15 12.46
C ILE A 98 17.42 4.35 11.95
N GLY A 99 18.10 5.23 11.23
CA GLY A 99 17.51 6.39 10.59
C GLY A 99 17.45 6.22 9.08
N PHE A 100 16.29 6.56 8.51
CA PHE A 100 16.00 6.57 7.09
C PHE A 100 15.72 8.01 6.69
N LEU A 101 16.57 8.58 5.85
CA LEU A 101 16.50 9.99 5.49
C LEU A 101 16.16 10.16 4.01
N ASN A 102 15.37 11.19 3.74
CA ASN A 102 15.30 11.88 2.46
C ASN A 102 15.49 13.39 2.71
N ASP A 103 15.42 14.22 1.66
CA ASP A 103 15.75 15.64 1.74
C ASP A 103 14.96 16.45 2.79
N LYS A 104 13.82 15.93 3.29
CA LYS A 104 12.90 16.67 4.18
C LYS A 104 12.52 15.92 5.44
N VAL A 105 12.63 14.60 5.44
CA VAL A 105 12.09 13.73 6.48
C VAL A 105 13.14 12.76 6.98
N PHE A 106 13.17 12.57 8.28
CA PHE A 106 13.98 11.60 8.99
C PHE A 106 13.06 10.63 9.74
N LEU A 107 12.90 9.41 9.23
CA LEU A 107 12.21 8.34 9.93
C LEU A 107 13.20 7.60 10.83
N THR A 108 12.88 7.44 12.10
CA THR A 108 13.74 6.77 13.07
C THR A 108 13.04 5.56 13.67
N PHE A 109 13.70 4.41 13.62
CA PHE A 109 13.26 3.18 14.27
C PHE A 109 14.14 2.86 15.48
N THR A 110 13.50 2.64 16.64
CA THR A 110 14.15 2.46 17.93
C THR A 110 14.12 1.01 18.45
N GLY A 111 13.68 0.06 17.61
CA GLY A 111 13.42 -1.33 18.01
C GLY A 111 11.99 -1.57 18.54
N ARG A 112 11.23 -0.50 18.85
CA ARG A 112 9.84 -0.57 19.32
C ARG A 112 8.94 0.48 18.71
N LEU A 113 9.50 1.63 18.38
CA LEU A 113 8.75 2.80 17.94
C LEU A 113 9.36 3.33 16.64
N TRP A 114 8.48 3.75 15.76
CA TRP A 114 8.81 4.59 14.62
C TRP A 114 8.37 6.02 14.91
N TYR A 115 9.20 6.98 14.58
CA TYR A 115 8.80 8.39 14.61
C TYR A 115 9.45 9.17 13.48
N GLU A 116 8.78 10.23 13.08
CA GLU A 116 9.14 11.11 11.98
C GLU A 116 9.62 12.45 12.52
N CYS A 117 10.71 12.95 11.96
CA CYS A 117 11.20 14.30 12.19
C CYS A 117 11.29 15.05 10.86
N ALA A 118 10.92 16.33 10.86
CA ALA A 118 11.21 17.25 9.78
C ALA A 118 12.55 17.96 10.03
N ALA A 119 13.20 18.37 8.93
CA ALA A 119 14.44 19.13 9.00
C ALA A 119 14.23 20.48 9.71
N GLY A 120 15.02 20.73 10.76
CA GLY A 120 15.22 22.03 11.38
C GLY A 120 16.51 22.68 10.90
N GLU A 121 16.99 23.70 11.61
CA GLU A 121 18.33 24.21 11.36
C GLU A 121 19.38 23.14 11.73
N PRO A 122 20.30 22.80 10.83
CA PRO A 122 21.30 21.76 11.12
C PRO A 122 22.09 22.06 12.41
N PRO A 123 22.33 21.07 13.29
CA PRO A 123 22.10 19.63 13.13
C PRO A 123 20.78 19.13 13.73
N TRP A 124 19.75 19.96 13.82
CA TRP A 124 18.50 19.67 14.52
C TRP A 124 17.45 19.06 13.59
N TRP A 125 16.73 18.08 14.14
CA TRP A 125 15.54 17.46 13.55
C TRP A 125 14.40 17.55 14.56
N MET A 126 13.27 18.12 14.12
CA MET A 126 12.09 18.33 14.97
C MET A 126 11.12 17.18 14.77
N MET A 127 10.78 16.47 15.83
CA MET A 127 9.76 15.42 15.76
C MET A 127 8.42 16.02 15.32
N THR A 128 7.83 15.49 14.27
CA THR A 128 6.52 15.90 13.76
C THR A 128 5.42 15.00 14.29
N ARG A 129 5.68 13.68 14.36
CA ARG A 129 4.74 12.69 14.87
C ARG A 129 5.41 11.35 15.17
N GLY A 130 4.75 10.52 15.97
CA GLY A 130 4.97 9.08 15.99
C GLY A 130 4.36 8.44 14.75
N CYS A 131 4.92 7.34 14.32
CA CYS A 131 4.48 6.61 13.13
C CYS A 131 4.14 5.16 13.50
N PRO A 132 3.12 4.91 14.35
CA PRO A 132 2.75 3.54 14.72
C PRO A 132 2.31 2.71 13.51
N GLU A 133 1.83 3.35 12.45
CA GLU A 133 1.52 2.72 11.17
C GLU A 133 2.72 2.05 10.50
N LEU A 134 3.94 2.52 10.73
CA LEU A 134 5.15 1.90 10.20
C LEU A 134 5.50 0.55 10.87
N LEU A 135 4.83 0.16 11.94
CA LEU A 135 4.90 -1.20 12.47
C LEU A 135 4.32 -2.23 11.47
N TYR A 136 3.44 -1.81 10.56
CA TYR A 136 3.02 -2.62 9.41
C TYR A 136 4.16 -2.87 8.41
N SER A 137 5.15 -1.98 8.39
CA SER A 137 6.32 -2.11 7.53
C SER A 137 7.41 -2.94 8.19
N TYR A 138 7.62 -2.73 9.49
CA TYR A 138 8.57 -3.48 10.28
C TYR A 138 8.32 -3.35 11.79
N ALA A 139 8.37 -4.47 12.52
CA ALA A 139 8.15 -4.55 13.97
C ALA A 139 9.18 -5.45 14.70
N GLY A 140 10.35 -5.70 14.10
CA GLY A 140 11.39 -6.53 14.69
C GLY A 140 12.47 -5.75 15.45
N THR A 141 13.65 -6.35 15.64
CA THR A 141 14.80 -5.71 16.30
C THR A 141 15.56 -4.76 15.35
N VAL A 142 16.36 -3.86 15.91
CA VAL A 142 17.22 -2.94 15.16
C VAL A 142 18.25 -3.70 14.33
N GLU A 143 18.86 -4.73 14.90
CA GLU A 143 19.89 -5.58 14.24
C GLU A 143 19.31 -6.30 13.03
N ARG A 144 18.11 -6.86 13.17
CA ARG A 144 17.40 -7.53 12.08
C ARG A 144 16.96 -6.54 10.99
N LEU A 145 16.54 -5.34 11.37
CA LEU A 145 16.24 -4.27 10.41
C LEU A 145 17.47 -3.85 9.64
N ARG A 146 18.62 -3.71 10.35
CA ARG A 146 19.91 -3.42 9.73
C ARG A 146 20.28 -4.48 8.69
N GLN A 147 20.21 -5.77 9.06
CA GLN A 147 20.53 -6.87 8.16
C GLN A 147 19.56 -6.93 6.98
N ALA A 148 18.25 -6.79 7.22
CA ALA A 148 17.24 -6.75 6.17
C ALA A 148 17.50 -5.60 5.19
N SER A 149 17.88 -4.42 5.68
CA SER A 149 18.21 -3.27 4.82
C SER A 149 19.44 -3.55 3.95
N ILE A 150 20.49 -4.15 4.52
CA ILE A 150 21.71 -4.56 3.78
C ILE A 150 21.34 -5.58 2.68
N ASP A 151 20.58 -6.61 3.01
CA ASP A 151 20.20 -7.66 2.07
C ASP A 151 19.31 -7.13 0.94
N MET A 152 18.37 -6.23 1.25
CA MET A 152 17.56 -5.56 0.21
C MET A 152 18.40 -4.65 -0.69
N LEU A 153 19.37 -3.90 -0.13
CA LEU A 153 20.28 -3.08 -0.92
C LEU A 153 21.18 -3.94 -1.83
N ALA A 154 21.47 -5.17 -1.44
CA ALA A 154 22.15 -6.17 -2.26
C ALA A 154 21.20 -6.86 -3.28
N GLY A 155 19.96 -6.42 -3.40
CA GLY A 155 18.97 -6.93 -4.36
C GLY A 155 18.27 -8.22 -3.93
N LYS A 156 18.42 -8.65 -2.68
CA LYS A 156 17.76 -9.84 -2.13
C LYS A 156 16.32 -9.52 -1.71
N GLU A 157 15.47 -10.53 -1.73
CA GLU A 157 14.16 -10.53 -1.07
C GLU A 157 14.36 -11.01 0.38
N VAL A 158 13.71 -10.33 1.34
CA VAL A 158 13.83 -10.62 2.77
C VAL A 158 12.45 -10.83 3.40
N VAL A 159 12.39 -11.68 4.42
CA VAL A 159 11.20 -11.84 5.27
C VAL A 159 11.37 -10.99 6.51
N VAL A 160 10.42 -10.11 6.79
CA VAL A 160 10.48 -9.17 7.91
C VAL A 160 9.23 -9.26 8.78
N PRO A 161 9.40 -9.14 10.11
CA PRO A 161 8.26 -9.06 11.03
C PRO A 161 7.57 -7.70 10.93
N ALA A 162 6.25 -7.71 11.01
CA ALA A 162 5.42 -6.52 11.05
C ALA A 162 4.20 -6.74 11.96
N VAL A 163 3.35 -5.72 12.12
CA VAL A 163 2.09 -5.84 12.87
C VAL A 163 0.93 -5.60 11.91
N SER A 164 -0.11 -6.44 12.01
CA SER A 164 -1.39 -6.20 11.33
C SER A 164 -2.48 -5.97 12.35
N TYR A 165 -3.36 -4.98 12.11
CA TYR A 165 -4.54 -4.78 12.95
C TYR A 165 -5.77 -5.40 12.29
N ALA A 166 -6.50 -6.21 13.07
CA ALA A 166 -7.83 -6.67 12.71
C ALA A 166 -8.86 -5.79 13.43
N GLY A 167 -9.53 -4.90 12.67
CA GLY A 167 -10.56 -4.00 13.21
C GLY A 167 -10.16 -2.52 13.25
N THR A 168 -11.14 -1.63 13.45
CA THR A 168 -10.94 -0.19 13.56
C THR A 168 -10.47 0.19 14.95
N ALA A 169 -9.64 1.24 15.06
CA ALA A 169 -9.15 1.76 16.33
C ALA A 169 -10.29 2.14 17.32
N ALA A 170 -11.51 2.41 16.82
CA ALA A 170 -12.70 2.71 17.63
C ALA A 170 -13.31 1.48 18.33
N GLN A 171 -12.93 0.25 17.95
CA GLN A 171 -13.48 -1.00 18.48
C GLN A 171 -12.48 -1.79 19.33
N GLY A 172 -11.36 -1.20 19.75
CA GLY A 172 -10.34 -1.91 20.54
C GLY A 172 -9.65 -3.03 19.74
N GLY A 173 -9.40 -2.80 18.47
CA GLY A 173 -8.84 -3.80 17.56
C GLY A 173 -7.50 -4.35 18.06
N PHE A 174 -7.33 -5.66 17.91
CA PHE A 174 -6.12 -6.39 18.32
C PHE A 174 -5.06 -6.31 17.24
N GLY A 175 -3.82 -5.95 17.62
CA GLY A 175 -2.65 -6.07 16.76
C GLY A 175 -2.19 -7.53 16.70
N MET A 176 -1.90 -8.03 15.49
CA MET A 176 -1.33 -9.35 15.29
C MET A 176 0.07 -9.23 14.73
N ALA A 177 1.00 -10.01 15.26
CA ALA A 177 2.32 -10.13 14.68
C ALA A 177 2.22 -10.89 13.35
N ILE A 178 2.83 -10.33 12.32
CA ILE A 178 2.90 -10.94 10.99
C ILE A 178 4.33 -10.89 10.47
N HIS A 179 4.63 -11.79 9.52
CA HIS A 179 5.84 -11.70 8.72
C HIS A 179 5.46 -11.49 7.26
N TYR A 180 6.24 -10.74 6.53
CA TYR A 180 6.04 -10.56 5.10
C TYR A 180 7.37 -10.49 4.35
N ARG A 181 7.32 -10.80 3.05
CA ARG A 181 8.46 -10.62 2.16
C ARG A 181 8.55 -9.18 1.69
N SER A 182 9.75 -8.65 1.67
CA SER A 182 10.03 -7.30 1.21
C SER A 182 11.29 -7.26 0.36
N SER A 183 11.27 -6.45 -0.70
CA SER A 183 12.42 -6.20 -1.57
C SER A 183 12.37 -4.79 -2.13
N LEU A 184 13.48 -4.29 -2.67
CA LEU A 184 13.52 -2.97 -3.36
C LEU A 184 12.64 -2.91 -4.61
N ARG A 185 12.23 -4.06 -5.18
CA ARG A 185 11.41 -4.15 -6.39
C ARG A 185 9.91 -4.04 -6.13
N GLY A 186 9.49 -3.76 -4.89
CA GLY A 186 8.09 -3.51 -4.55
C GLY A 186 7.19 -4.73 -4.77
N VAL A 187 7.54 -5.88 -4.17
CA VAL A 187 6.65 -7.04 -4.17
C VAL A 187 5.45 -6.76 -3.26
N PRO A 188 4.20 -7.04 -3.71
CA PRO A 188 3.03 -6.84 -2.87
C PRO A 188 3.13 -7.65 -1.58
N LEU A 189 2.67 -7.05 -0.49
CA LEU A 189 2.65 -7.60 0.86
C LEU A 189 1.95 -8.98 0.89
N CYS A 190 2.73 -10.07 0.86
CA CYS A 190 2.25 -11.36 1.35
C CYS A 190 2.29 -11.30 2.87
N ARG A 191 1.14 -11.10 3.51
CA ARG A 191 1.01 -11.11 4.98
C ARG A 191 1.08 -12.55 5.48
N LEU A 192 2.18 -12.93 6.10
CA LEU A 192 2.29 -14.16 6.87
C LEU A 192 1.73 -13.89 8.27
N ARG A 193 0.67 -14.60 8.64
CA ARG A 193 0.06 -14.54 9.95
C ARG A 193 0.65 -15.65 10.81
N ALA A 194 1.30 -15.33 11.92
CA ALA A 194 1.54 -16.30 12.97
C ALA A 194 0.27 -16.36 13.83
N SER A 195 -0.43 -17.48 13.83
CA SER A 195 -1.61 -17.66 14.66
C SER A 195 -1.21 -18.10 16.06
N LEU A 196 -0.86 -17.13 16.88
CA LEU A 196 -0.84 -17.31 18.32
C LEU A 196 -2.07 -16.62 18.87
N LYS A 197 -2.81 -17.32 19.76
CA LYS A 197 -3.96 -16.77 20.49
C LYS A 197 -3.49 -15.63 21.41
N LEU A 198 -3.19 -14.47 20.86
CA LEU A 198 -2.99 -13.25 21.63
C LEU A 198 -4.35 -12.60 21.82
N THR A 199 -4.95 -12.79 22.99
CA THR A 199 -6.26 -12.25 23.40
C THR A 199 -6.22 -10.74 23.66
N SER A 200 -5.02 -10.12 23.72
CA SER A 200 -4.86 -8.67 23.80
C SER A 200 -3.45 -8.28 23.37
N TYR A 201 -3.34 -7.35 22.43
CA TYR A 201 -2.07 -6.77 22.02
C TYR A 201 -1.66 -5.64 22.95
N ARG A 202 -0.51 -5.82 23.62
CA ARG A 202 0.25 -4.71 24.20
C ARG A 202 1.58 -4.62 23.42
N PRO A 203 2.00 -3.42 22.94
CA PRO A 203 3.28 -3.25 22.23
C PRO A 203 4.48 -3.83 22.98
N GLU A 204 4.36 -3.88 24.31
CA GLU A 204 5.36 -4.40 25.24
C GLU A 204 5.51 -5.95 25.21
N GLN A 205 4.54 -6.67 24.62
CA GLN A 205 4.51 -8.13 24.55
C GLN A 205 5.11 -8.71 23.26
N LEU A 206 5.25 -7.90 22.19
CA LEU A 206 5.90 -8.32 20.94
C LEU A 206 7.43 -8.29 21.00
N VAL A 207 7.97 -7.55 21.95
CA VAL A 207 9.40 -7.52 22.25
C VAL A 207 9.48 -7.62 23.76
N GLY A 208 9.87 -8.77 24.29
CA GLY A 208 10.31 -8.86 25.68
C GLY A 208 11.33 -7.78 25.96
N PRO A 209 11.58 -7.42 27.21
CA PRO A 209 12.52 -6.36 27.58
C PRO A 209 13.93 -6.56 26.99
N ASN A 210 14.23 -7.78 26.54
CA ASN A 210 15.43 -8.18 25.81
C ASN A 210 14.94 -8.98 24.61
N GLY A 211 14.74 -8.36 23.44
CA GLY A 211 14.50 -9.11 22.20
C GLY A 211 15.62 -10.13 22.06
N GLY A 212 15.30 -11.44 22.01
CA GLY A 212 16.28 -12.51 22.00
C GLY A 212 17.29 -12.31 20.88
N THR A 213 18.55 -12.39 21.24
CA THR A 213 19.69 -12.26 20.33
C THR A 213 20.34 -13.63 20.15
N GLU A 214 21.23 -13.77 19.20
CA GLU A 214 22.04 -14.99 19.05
C GLU A 214 22.73 -15.39 20.38
N ALA A 215 23.04 -14.43 21.24
CA ALA A 215 23.63 -14.67 22.57
C ALA A 215 22.68 -15.40 23.54
N ASP A 216 21.38 -15.35 23.31
CA ASP A 216 20.38 -16.01 24.16
C ASP A 216 20.12 -17.47 23.75
N VAL A 217 20.59 -17.88 22.56
CA VAL A 217 20.37 -19.23 22.00
C VAL A 217 20.82 -20.34 22.96
N PRO A 218 21.99 -20.30 23.65
CA PRO A 218 22.35 -21.35 24.59
C PRO A 218 21.33 -21.55 25.72
N GLY A 219 20.84 -20.48 26.34
CA GLY A 219 19.83 -20.58 27.39
C GLY A 219 18.46 -21.08 26.88
N LEU A 220 18.11 -20.74 25.64
CA LEU A 220 16.89 -21.22 24.99
C LEU A 220 16.99 -22.71 24.63
N LEU A 221 18.18 -23.21 24.28
CA LEU A 221 18.41 -24.64 24.08
C LEU A 221 18.18 -25.45 25.36
N GLU A 222 18.66 -24.98 26.51
CA GLU A 222 18.35 -25.59 27.82
C GLU A 222 16.86 -25.56 28.13
N ALA A 223 16.18 -24.43 27.82
CA ALA A 223 14.75 -24.27 28.05
C ALA A 223 13.89 -25.18 27.15
N LEU A 224 14.34 -25.57 25.96
CA LEU A 224 13.67 -26.56 25.11
C LEU A 224 13.59 -27.98 25.75
N GLU A 225 14.48 -28.30 26.66
CA GLU A 225 14.48 -29.57 27.37
C GLU A 225 13.87 -29.51 28.78
N HIS A 226 13.26 -28.35 29.14
CA HIS A 226 12.67 -28.17 30.45
C HIS A 226 11.44 -29.07 30.67
N SER A 227 11.24 -29.51 31.91
CA SER A 227 10.09 -30.37 32.27
C SER A 227 8.74 -29.67 32.07
N GLU A 228 8.67 -28.36 32.29
CA GLU A 228 7.46 -27.56 32.09
C GLU A 228 7.21 -27.29 30.61
N ARG A 229 6.04 -27.70 30.12
CA ARG A 229 5.55 -27.46 28.76
C ARG A 229 5.67 -25.97 28.33
N ALA A 230 5.20 -25.06 29.19
CA ALA A 230 5.17 -23.63 28.87
C ALA A 230 6.57 -23.10 28.52
N LYS A 231 7.59 -23.51 29.25
CA LYS A 231 8.98 -23.10 29.00
C LYS A 231 9.53 -23.65 27.68
N ARG A 232 9.15 -24.88 27.30
CA ARG A 232 9.54 -25.45 26.00
C ARG A 232 8.87 -24.72 24.85
N VAL A 233 7.58 -24.34 24.98
CA VAL A 233 6.85 -23.54 24.00
C VAL A 233 7.49 -22.16 23.86
N ASP A 234 7.69 -21.44 24.98
CA ASP A 234 8.28 -20.09 24.99
C ASP A 234 9.69 -20.09 24.36
N ALA A 235 10.50 -21.13 24.66
CA ALA A 235 11.84 -21.27 24.08
C ALA A 235 11.78 -21.47 22.57
N ALA A 236 10.90 -22.33 22.08
CA ALA A 236 10.73 -22.55 20.64
C ALA A 236 10.23 -21.27 19.93
N GLU A 237 9.27 -20.55 20.53
CA GLU A 237 8.80 -19.27 19.99
C GLU A 237 9.92 -18.23 19.90
N GLU A 238 10.72 -18.11 20.95
CA GLU A 238 11.81 -17.14 20.99
C GLU A 238 12.89 -17.47 19.96
N LEU A 239 13.25 -18.75 19.81
CA LEU A 239 14.17 -19.20 18.76
C LEU A 239 13.62 -18.88 17.36
N GLY A 240 12.32 -19.11 17.13
CA GLY A 240 11.66 -18.72 15.87
C GLY A 240 11.67 -17.22 15.64
N ARG A 241 11.57 -16.41 16.69
CA ARG A 241 11.65 -14.92 16.63
C ARG A 241 13.07 -14.44 16.30
N ILE A 242 14.10 -15.09 16.86
CA ILE A 242 15.49 -14.82 16.50
C ILE A 242 15.70 -15.13 15.01
N GLY A 243 15.08 -16.18 14.49
CA GLY A 243 15.14 -16.56 13.08
C GLY A 243 16.51 -17.13 12.69
N PRO A 244 17.02 -16.89 11.45
CA PRO A 244 18.24 -17.51 10.94
C PRO A 244 19.50 -17.42 11.83
N PRO A 245 19.73 -16.37 12.64
CA PRO A 245 20.83 -16.35 13.62
C PRO A 245 20.76 -17.49 14.65
N ALA A 246 19.57 -18.03 14.93
CA ALA A 246 19.40 -19.19 15.81
C ALA A 246 19.68 -20.54 15.13
N ASN A 247 20.40 -20.58 14.02
CA ASN A 247 20.67 -21.82 13.26
C ASN A 247 21.30 -22.92 14.10
N ALA A 248 22.05 -22.58 15.14
CA ALA A 248 22.58 -23.55 16.12
C ALA A 248 21.48 -24.35 16.85
N ALA A 249 20.24 -23.82 16.91
CA ALA A 249 19.13 -24.51 17.56
C ALA A 249 18.41 -25.52 16.63
N VAL A 250 18.72 -25.59 15.35
CA VAL A 250 18.05 -26.50 14.40
C VAL A 250 18.04 -27.96 14.89
N PRO A 251 19.15 -28.57 15.35
CA PRO A 251 19.10 -29.95 15.82
C PRO A 251 18.16 -30.16 17.02
N ALA A 252 18.15 -29.23 17.98
CA ALA A 252 17.26 -29.30 19.16
C ALA A 252 15.79 -29.11 18.78
N LEU A 253 15.48 -28.18 17.90
CA LEU A 253 14.14 -27.98 17.39
C LEU A 253 13.65 -29.20 16.59
N VAL A 254 14.50 -29.85 15.79
CA VAL A 254 14.15 -31.12 15.12
C VAL A 254 13.81 -32.22 16.13
N LYS A 255 14.56 -32.32 17.25
CA LYS A 255 14.23 -33.23 18.37
C LYS A 255 12.86 -32.87 18.97
N SER A 256 12.56 -31.59 19.17
CA SER A 256 11.29 -31.11 19.73
C SER A 256 10.08 -31.33 18.83
N LEU A 257 10.26 -31.65 17.53
CA LEU A 257 9.17 -32.11 16.66
C LEU A 257 8.59 -33.48 17.08
N GLN A 258 9.24 -34.19 18.01
CA GLN A 258 8.78 -35.46 18.59
C GLN A 258 8.32 -35.29 20.04
N ASP A 259 8.13 -34.05 20.52
CA ASP A 259 7.65 -33.77 21.88
C ASP A 259 6.27 -34.44 22.11
N PRO A 260 5.98 -34.99 23.30
CA PRO A 260 4.67 -35.56 23.59
C PRO A 260 3.53 -34.50 23.46
N ASP A 261 3.85 -33.23 23.73
CA ASP A 261 2.88 -32.13 23.65
C ASP A 261 2.80 -31.54 22.24
N ALA A 262 1.60 -31.42 21.72
CA ALA A 262 1.37 -30.95 20.35
C ALA A 262 1.75 -29.48 20.15
N ASP A 263 1.55 -28.63 21.18
CA ASP A 263 1.91 -27.21 21.05
C ASP A 263 3.42 -27.03 20.94
N VAL A 264 4.20 -27.84 21.68
CA VAL A 264 5.68 -27.83 21.55
C VAL A 264 6.10 -28.29 20.15
N ARG A 265 5.50 -29.36 19.60
CA ARG A 265 5.81 -29.83 18.24
C ARG A 265 5.48 -28.77 17.19
N LEU A 266 4.28 -28.18 17.26
CA LEU A 266 3.83 -27.16 16.30
C LEU A 266 4.66 -25.88 16.39
N THR A 267 4.97 -25.41 17.60
CA THR A 267 5.78 -24.22 17.80
C THR A 267 7.22 -24.45 17.31
N SER A 268 7.77 -25.66 17.55
CA SER A 268 9.08 -26.04 17.03
C SER A 268 9.12 -26.12 15.51
N ALA A 269 8.03 -26.61 14.87
CA ALA A 269 7.89 -26.62 13.42
C ALA A 269 7.83 -25.18 12.84
N ALA A 270 7.08 -24.28 13.50
CA ALA A 270 7.03 -22.87 13.12
C ALA A 270 8.38 -22.17 13.30
N ALA A 271 9.10 -22.46 14.38
CA ALA A 271 10.45 -21.96 14.61
C ALA A 271 11.42 -22.43 13.52
N LEU A 272 11.40 -23.71 13.19
CA LEU A 272 12.21 -24.28 12.10
C LEU A 272 11.86 -23.63 10.75
N ALA A 273 10.56 -23.42 10.46
CA ALA A 273 10.15 -22.73 9.24
C ALA A 273 10.71 -21.30 9.15
N SER A 274 10.93 -20.64 10.29
CA SER A 274 11.55 -19.30 10.34
C SER A 274 13.07 -19.32 10.24
N ILE A 275 13.74 -20.38 10.77
CA ILE A 275 15.19 -20.50 10.86
C ILE A 275 15.76 -21.17 9.62
N ASP A 276 15.22 -22.35 9.28
CA ASP A 276 15.65 -23.20 8.16
C ASP A 276 14.42 -23.74 7.41
N PRO A 277 13.77 -22.93 6.57
CA PRO A 277 12.51 -23.30 5.89
C PRO A 277 12.64 -24.47 4.91
N LYS A 278 13.86 -24.91 4.62
CA LYS A 278 14.12 -26.05 3.74
C LYS A 278 14.32 -27.36 4.49
N ASN A 279 14.25 -27.34 5.81
CA ASN A 279 14.45 -28.54 6.61
C ASN A 279 13.37 -29.59 6.34
N PRO A 280 13.72 -30.80 5.87
CA PRO A 280 12.74 -31.82 5.49
C PRO A 280 11.92 -32.35 6.67
N ALA A 281 12.43 -32.24 7.91
CA ALA A 281 11.76 -32.70 9.11
C ALA A 281 10.43 -31.94 9.36
N ILE A 282 10.34 -30.70 8.92
CA ILE A 282 9.12 -29.86 9.10
C ILE A 282 7.93 -30.51 8.40
N LEU A 283 8.06 -30.87 7.12
CA LEU A 283 6.96 -31.47 6.36
C LEU A 283 6.51 -32.82 6.94
N SER A 284 7.47 -33.63 7.40
CA SER A 284 7.15 -34.91 8.03
C SER A 284 6.38 -34.73 9.34
N ALA A 285 6.77 -33.77 10.19
CA ALA A 285 6.07 -33.46 11.42
C ALA A 285 4.66 -32.93 11.15
N LEU A 286 4.52 -31.95 10.25
CA LEU A 286 3.22 -31.35 9.92
C LEU A 286 2.26 -32.37 9.27
N ALA A 287 2.76 -33.36 8.51
CA ALA A 287 1.94 -34.44 7.98
C ALA A 287 1.35 -35.33 9.11
N GLY A 288 2.00 -35.44 10.24
CA GLY A 288 1.48 -36.05 11.47
C GLY A 288 0.35 -35.21 12.08
N GLU A 289 0.61 -33.93 12.27
CA GLU A 289 -0.35 -32.98 12.87
C GLU A 289 -1.62 -32.81 12.03
N LEU A 290 -1.54 -32.92 10.70
CA LEU A 290 -2.71 -32.92 9.80
C LEU A 290 -3.65 -34.13 9.99
N LYS A 291 -3.26 -35.13 10.76
CA LYS A 291 -4.11 -36.30 11.13
C LYS A 291 -4.63 -36.21 12.56
N ALA A 292 -4.29 -35.17 13.29
CA ALA A 292 -4.64 -34.97 14.70
C ALA A 292 -6.01 -34.27 14.87
N GLY A 293 -6.25 -33.63 15.99
CA GLY A 293 -7.47 -32.87 16.24
C GLY A 293 -7.60 -31.61 15.38
N PRO A 294 -8.78 -30.96 15.35
CA PRO A 294 -9.03 -29.80 14.48
C PRO A 294 -8.05 -28.65 14.71
N ASP A 295 -7.74 -28.34 15.96
CA ASP A 295 -6.83 -27.24 16.31
C ASP A 295 -5.41 -27.50 15.78
N GLN A 296 -4.92 -28.74 15.89
CA GLN A 296 -3.61 -29.15 15.38
C GLN A 296 -3.57 -29.11 13.85
N ARG A 297 -4.63 -29.61 13.17
CA ARG A 297 -4.73 -29.57 11.72
C ARG A 297 -4.74 -28.14 11.20
N LYS A 298 -5.47 -27.24 11.89
CA LYS A 298 -5.52 -25.82 11.56
C LYS A 298 -4.13 -25.16 11.69
N ALA A 299 -3.46 -25.36 12.83
CA ALA A 299 -2.13 -24.82 13.08
C ALA A 299 -1.11 -25.37 12.05
N ALA A 300 -1.19 -26.67 11.72
CA ALA A 300 -0.34 -27.27 10.69
C ALA A 300 -0.58 -26.65 9.31
N ALA A 301 -1.84 -26.35 8.94
CA ALA A 301 -2.16 -25.67 7.69
C ALA A 301 -1.57 -24.25 7.64
N GLU A 302 -1.58 -23.53 8.75
CA GLU A 302 -0.98 -22.19 8.85
C GLU A 302 0.54 -22.24 8.67
N ILE A 303 1.22 -23.17 9.34
CA ILE A 303 2.69 -23.35 9.21
C ILE A 303 3.08 -23.81 7.80
N LEU A 304 2.29 -24.69 7.16
CA LEU A 304 2.48 -25.07 5.75
C LEU A 304 2.39 -23.86 4.82
N GLY A 305 1.53 -22.88 5.15
CA GLY A 305 1.48 -21.61 4.44
C GLY A 305 2.79 -20.82 4.52
N ASP A 306 3.44 -20.86 5.66
CA ASP A 306 4.72 -20.18 5.89
C ASP A 306 5.89 -20.82 5.12
N LEU A 307 5.77 -22.12 4.81
CA LEU A 307 6.72 -22.83 3.95
C LEU A 307 6.57 -22.50 2.46
N GLY A 308 5.51 -21.78 2.08
CA GLY A 308 5.28 -21.35 0.70
C GLY A 308 4.93 -22.52 -0.25
N ALA A 309 5.52 -22.52 -1.45
CA ALA A 309 5.16 -23.46 -2.50
C ALA A 309 5.23 -24.95 -2.10
N VAL A 310 6.11 -25.30 -1.16
CA VAL A 310 6.30 -26.67 -0.67
C VAL A 310 5.05 -27.16 0.09
N GLY A 311 4.32 -26.27 0.78
CA GLY A 311 3.10 -26.59 1.51
C GLY A 311 1.86 -26.78 0.63
N VAL A 312 1.89 -26.31 -0.64
CA VAL A 312 0.70 -26.26 -1.52
C VAL A 312 -0.02 -27.60 -1.70
N PRO A 313 0.66 -28.75 -1.91
CA PRO A 313 -0.05 -30.03 -2.06
C PRO A 313 -0.85 -30.41 -0.80
N ALA A 314 -0.27 -30.26 0.38
CA ALA A 314 -0.92 -30.57 1.65
C ALA A 314 -2.08 -29.62 1.94
N LEU A 315 -1.90 -28.32 1.68
CA LEU A 315 -2.96 -27.30 1.82
C LEU A 315 -4.11 -27.56 0.85
N SER A 316 -3.83 -27.99 -0.38
CA SER A 316 -4.86 -28.35 -1.37
C SER A 316 -5.71 -29.54 -0.90
N ALA A 317 -5.09 -30.50 -0.20
CA ALA A 317 -5.83 -31.62 0.41
C ALA A 317 -6.67 -31.13 1.61
N ALA A 318 -6.13 -30.23 2.44
CA ALA A 318 -6.80 -29.67 3.61
C ALA A 318 -8.04 -28.82 3.27
N LEU A 319 -8.20 -28.34 2.04
CA LEU A 319 -9.45 -27.71 1.57
C LEU A 319 -10.68 -28.64 1.61
N LYS A 320 -10.47 -29.95 1.78
CA LYS A 320 -11.53 -30.98 1.88
C LYS A 320 -11.69 -31.51 3.30
N ASP A 321 -11.08 -30.86 4.30
CA ASP A 321 -11.19 -31.29 5.69
C ASP A 321 -12.63 -31.22 6.19
N THR A 322 -12.97 -32.08 7.12
CA THR A 322 -14.30 -32.09 7.76
C THR A 322 -14.57 -30.84 8.59
N ASP A 323 -13.53 -30.23 9.16
CA ASP A 323 -13.61 -29.03 9.97
C ASP A 323 -13.47 -27.75 9.13
N ALA A 324 -14.44 -26.84 9.23
CA ALA A 324 -14.46 -25.60 8.46
C ALA A 324 -13.29 -24.68 8.81
N GLY A 325 -12.81 -24.69 10.05
CA GLY A 325 -11.65 -23.89 10.48
C GLY A 325 -10.36 -24.34 9.81
N VAL A 326 -10.21 -25.65 9.57
CA VAL A 326 -9.07 -26.23 8.82
C VAL A 326 -9.15 -25.84 7.35
N ARG A 327 -10.35 -25.97 6.73
CA ARG A 327 -10.56 -25.55 5.33
C ARG A 327 -10.28 -24.05 5.14
N TRP A 328 -10.73 -23.21 6.12
CA TRP A 328 -10.46 -21.78 6.15
C TRP A 328 -8.96 -21.49 6.17
N ALA A 329 -8.22 -22.09 7.14
CA ALA A 329 -6.79 -21.90 7.29
C ALA A 329 -6.01 -22.34 6.04
N ALA A 330 -6.44 -23.43 5.41
CA ALA A 330 -5.84 -23.92 4.16
C ALA A 330 -6.04 -22.91 3.02
N ALA A 331 -7.27 -22.39 2.82
CA ALA A 331 -7.56 -21.39 1.81
C ALA A 331 -6.78 -20.09 2.07
N GLU A 332 -6.78 -19.57 3.31
CA GLU A 332 -6.02 -18.38 3.69
C GLU A 332 -4.53 -18.56 3.38
N SER A 333 -3.95 -19.71 3.76
CA SER A 333 -2.55 -20.03 3.52
C SER A 333 -2.21 -20.09 2.04
N LEU A 334 -3.06 -20.70 1.20
CA LEU A 334 -2.88 -20.72 -0.25
C LEU A 334 -2.93 -19.32 -0.86
N GLY A 335 -3.85 -18.47 -0.38
CA GLY A 335 -3.93 -17.06 -0.79
C GLY A 335 -2.67 -16.27 -0.43
N ARG A 336 -2.09 -16.51 0.75
CA ARG A 336 -0.82 -15.89 1.18
C ARG A 336 0.37 -16.34 0.35
N ILE A 337 0.40 -17.61 -0.04
CA ILE A 337 1.44 -18.13 -0.95
C ILE A 337 1.36 -17.42 -2.31
N GLY A 338 0.16 -17.00 -2.72
CA GLY A 338 -0.03 -16.23 -3.94
C GLY A 338 0.21 -17.03 -5.21
N PRO A 339 0.84 -16.44 -6.26
CA PRO A 339 0.99 -17.07 -7.57
C PRO A 339 1.69 -18.45 -7.54
N ALA A 340 2.55 -18.71 -6.55
CA ALA A 340 3.19 -20.01 -6.38
C ALA A 340 2.21 -21.14 -6.02
N ALA A 341 1.00 -20.78 -5.55
CA ALA A 341 -0.07 -21.74 -5.25
C ALA A 341 -0.96 -22.08 -6.48
N LYS A 342 -0.55 -21.76 -7.70
CA LYS A 342 -1.34 -22.00 -8.92
C LYS A 342 -1.84 -23.44 -9.07
N SER A 343 -1.10 -24.43 -8.60
CA SER A 343 -1.52 -25.84 -8.64
C SER A 343 -2.72 -26.15 -7.73
N ALA A 344 -3.04 -25.28 -6.75
CA ALA A 344 -4.21 -25.40 -5.88
C ALA A 344 -5.48 -24.79 -6.48
N VAL A 345 -5.40 -24.06 -7.60
CA VAL A 345 -6.55 -23.35 -8.21
C VAL A 345 -7.73 -24.28 -8.50
N PRO A 346 -7.57 -25.50 -9.04
CA PRO A 346 -8.71 -26.39 -9.23
C PRO A 346 -9.42 -26.76 -7.92
N ALA A 347 -8.67 -26.96 -6.84
CA ALA A 347 -9.24 -27.28 -5.52
C ALA A 347 -9.95 -26.07 -4.90
N LEU A 348 -9.35 -24.87 -5.00
CA LEU A 348 -9.98 -23.62 -4.57
C LEU A 348 -11.24 -23.31 -5.39
N ALA A 349 -11.22 -23.51 -6.71
CA ALA A 349 -12.39 -23.29 -7.54
C ALA A 349 -13.56 -24.22 -7.13
N ALA A 350 -13.29 -25.48 -6.80
CA ALA A 350 -14.29 -26.40 -6.26
C ALA A 350 -14.78 -25.95 -4.86
N ALA A 351 -13.91 -25.41 -4.01
CA ALA A 351 -14.25 -24.95 -2.67
C ALA A 351 -15.11 -23.66 -2.66
N LEU A 352 -15.31 -22.98 -3.79
CA LEU A 352 -16.28 -21.86 -3.89
C LEU A 352 -17.74 -22.32 -3.65
N GLU A 353 -18.04 -23.60 -3.81
CA GLU A 353 -19.37 -24.17 -3.52
C GLU A 353 -19.62 -24.33 -2.00
N ASP A 354 -18.56 -24.34 -1.19
CA ASP A 354 -18.66 -24.47 0.25
C ASP A 354 -19.03 -23.13 0.93
N LYS A 355 -20.27 -23.05 1.43
CA LYS A 355 -20.81 -21.81 2.05
C LYS A 355 -20.03 -21.33 3.27
N GLU A 356 -19.35 -22.22 3.99
CA GLU A 356 -18.62 -21.87 5.20
C GLU A 356 -17.29 -21.17 4.91
N VAL A 357 -16.66 -21.45 3.74
CA VAL A 357 -15.31 -20.94 3.44
C VAL A 357 -15.22 -20.18 2.12
N ARG A 358 -16.31 -20.06 1.33
CA ARG A 358 -16.26 -19.43 -0.01
C ARG A 358 -15.72 -18.00 -0.02
N SER A 359 -15.89 -17.24 1.08
CA SER A 359 -15.36 -15.87 1.19
C SER A 359 -13.84 -15.88 1.19
N ILE A 360 -13.23 -16.67 2.08
CA ILE A 360 -11.76 -16.77 2.14
C ILE A 360 -11.18 -17.43 0.89
N VAL A 361 -11.94 -18.35 0.27
CA VAL A 361 -11.53 -18.96 -1.01
C VAL A 361 -11.48 -17.93 -2.13
N ALA A 362 -12.47 -17.01 -2.20
CA ALA A 362 -12.43 -15.91 -3.17
C ALA A 362 -11.25 -14.97 -2.92
N ASP A 363 -10.95 -14.65 -1.64
CA ASP A 363 -9.76 -13.88 -1.27
C ASP A 363 -8.45 -14.61 -1.64
N ALA A 364 -8.41 -15.93 -1.43
CA ALA A 364 -7.25 -16.75 -1.81
C ALA A 364 -7.00 -16.72 -3.32
N LEU A 365 -8.06 -16.87 -4.12
CA LEU A 365 -7.97 -16.77 -5.58
C LEU A 365 -7.52 -15.39 -6.04
N ALA A 366 -7.99 -14.32 -5.35
CA ALA A 366 -7.52 -12.96 -5.59
C ALA A 366 -6.02 -12.79 -5.24
N GLY A 367 -5.54 -13.47 -4.20
CA GLY A 367 -4.12 -13.50 -3.82
C GLY A 367 -3.24 -14.23 -4.83
N ILE A 368 -3.75 -15.32 -5.42
CA ILE A 368 -3.07 -16.05 -6.49
C ILE A 368 -3.03 -15.21 -7.79
N GLY A 369 -4.07 -14.39 -8.04
CA GLY A 369 -4.11 -13.46 -9.14
C GLY A 369 -4.26 -14.12 -10.51
N PRO A 370 -3.54 -13.68 -11.57
CA PRO A 370 -3.74 -14.09 -12.96
C PRO A 370 -3.64 -15.60 -13.21
N GLU A 371 -2.97 -16.34 -12.35
CA GLU A 371 -2.87 -17.80 -12.44
C GLU A 371 -4.20 -18.50 -12.07
N ALA A 372 -5.16 -17.79 -11.46
CA ALA A 372 -6.44 -18.34 -11.00
C ALA A 372 -7.58 -18.26 -12.04
N LYS A 373 -7.30 -18.11 -13.33
CA LYS A 373 -8.32 -17.92 -14.38
C LYS A 373 -9.37 -19.03 -14.44
N GLN A 374 -9.04 -20.24 -14.04
CA GLN A 374 -9.97 -21.36 -14.00
C GLN A 374 -11.14 -21.13 -13.04
N ALA A 375 -10.96 -20.27 -12.00
CA ALA A 375 -12.00 -19.95 -11.02
C ALA A 375 -12.99 -18.86 -11.49
N ILE A 376 -12.72 -18.17 -12.60
CA ILE A 376 -13.56 -17.06 -13.11
C ILE A 376 -15.05 -17.46 -13.20
N PRO A 377 -15.45 -18.61 -13.78
CA PRO A 377 -16.88 -18.94 -13.86
C PRO A 377 -17.57 -19.02 -12.51
N GLY A 378 -16.94 -19.63 -11.51
CA GLY A 378 -17.49 -19.72 -10.14
C GLY A 378 -17.62 -18.36 -9.47
N LEU A 379 -16.60 -17.51 -9.60
CA LEU A 379 -16.63 -16.14 -9.07
C LEU A 379 -17.72 -15.29 -9.72
N VAL A 380 -17.94 -15.39 -11.05
CA VAL A 380 -19.03 -14.70 -11.76
C VAL A 380 -20.40 -15.14 -11.23
N GLN A 381 -20.58 -16.42 -10.95
CA GLN A 381 -21.83 -16.93 -10.35
C GLN A 381 -22.07 -16.32 -8.97
N ILE A 382 -21.04 -16.20 -8.12
CA ILE A 382 -21.16 -15.54 -6.82
C ILE A 382 -21.56 -14.08 -7.00
N VAL A 383 -20.87 -13.32 -7.86
CA VAL A 383 -21.17 -11.91 -8.12
C VAL A 383 -22.63 -11.69 -8.53
N ARG A 384 -23.17 -12.57 -9.39
CA ARG A 384 -24.53 -12.44 -9.94
C ARG A 384 -25.63 -12.93 -9.00
N ASN A 385 -25.40 -14.01 -8.28
CA ASN A 385 -26.46 -14.77 -7.64
C ASN A 385 -26.40 -14.76 -6.10
N GLU A 386 -25.27 -14.35 -5.50
CA GLU A 386 -25.15 -14.31 -4.05
C GLU A 386 -25.99 -13.16 -3.47
N LYS A 387 -26.63 -13.40 -2.30
CA LYS A 387 -27.43 -12.40 -1.62
C LYS A 387 -26.62 -11.50 -0.70
N GLU A 388 -25.54 -12.03 -0.16
CA GLU A 388 -24.68 -11.31 0.77
C GLU A 388 -23.77 -10.30 0.05
N PRO A 389 -23.92 -8.97 0.31
CA PRO A 389 -23.17 -7.95 -0.42
C PRO A 389 -21.65 -8.03 -0.23
N SER A 390 -21.19 -8.41 0.97
CA SER A 390 -19.77 -8.56 1.28
C SER A 390 -19.12 -9.64 0.42
N LEU A 391 -19.76 -10.78 0.28
CA LEU A 391 -19.26 -11.90 -0.52
C LEU A 391 -19.28 -11.57 -2.02
N ARG A 392 -20.35 -10.90 -2.51
CA ARG A 392 -20.38 -10.40 -3.90
C ARG A 392 -19.21 -9.45 -4.17
N TYR A 393 -18.92 -8.55 -3.22
CA TYR A 393 -17.80 -7.61 -3.32
C TYR A 393 -16.46 -8.34 -3.37
N THR A 394 -16.21 -9.27 -2.44
CA THR A 394 -14.97 -10.09 -2.40
C THR A 394 -14.76 -10.84 -3.72
N ALA A 395 -15.81 -11.49 -4.25
CA ALA A 395 -15.73 -12.18 -5.53
C ALA A 395 -15.46 -11.20 -6.69
N GLY A 396 -16.04 -10.00 -6.65
CA GLY A 396 -15.78 -8.93 -7.61
C GLY A 396 -14.32 -8.48 -7.60
N VAL A 397 -13.75 -8.27 -6.42
CA VAL A 397 -12.32 -7.97 -6.24
C VAL A 397 -11.45 -9.07 -6.83
N ALA A 398 -11.81 -10.33 -6.57
CA ALA A 398 -11.08 -11.48 -7.09
C ALA A 398 -11.08 -11.48 -8.63
N LEU A 399 -12.23 -11.27 -9.26
CA LEU A 399 -12.32 -11.19 -10.73
C LEU A 399 -11.40 -10.10 -11.31
N VAL A 400 -11.38 -8.91 -10.72
CA VAL A 400 -10.51 -7.81 -11.18
C VAL A 400 -9.03 -8.17 -11.06
N ARG A 401 -8.64 -8.82 -9.97
CA ARG A 401 -7.24 -9.22 -9.74
C ARG A 401 -6.80 -10.37 -10.64
N ILE A 402 -7.71 -11.27 -10.98
CA ILE A 402 -7.45 -12.43 -11.85
C ILE A 402 -7.40 -11.99 -13.32
N ASP A 403 -8.43 -11.32 -13.79
CA ASP A 403 -8.51 -10.86 -15.17
C ASP A 403 -9.47 -9.66 -15.29
N LYS A 404 -8.91 -8.49 -15.51
CA LYS A 404 -9.67 -7.24 -15.64
C LYS A 404 -10.68 -7.29 -16.80
N SER A 405 -10.38 -8.01 -17.87
CA SER A 405 -11.25 -8.14 -19.03
C SER A 405 -12.49 -9.01 -18.74
N ALA A 406 -12.37 -9.95 -17.81
CA ALA A 406 -13.46 -10.81 -17.36
C ALA A 406 -14.28 -10.22 -16.20
N ALA A 407 -13.85 -9.06 -15.66
CA ALA A 407 -14.41 -8.47 -14.44
C ALA A 407 -15.65 -7.60 -14.69
N GLY A 408 -16.14 -7.45 -15.91
CA GLY A 408 -17.35 -6.66 -16.23
C GLY A 408 -18.54 -6.93 -15.29
N PRO A 409 -18.90 -8.19 -15.01
CA PRO A 409 -19.98 -8.53 -14.09
C PRO A 409 -19.80 -8.02 -12.65
N ALA A 410 -18.57 -7.75 -12.22
CA ALA A 410 -18.30 -7.19 -10.90
C ALA A 410 -18.57 -5.68 -10.82
N ALA A 411 -18.57 -4.97 -11.93
CA ALA A 411 -18.61 -3.53 -11.96
C ALA A 411 -19.85 -2.91 -11.27
N PRO A 412 -21.10 -3.42 -11.41
CA PRO A 412 -22.25 -2.89 -10.67
C PRO A 412 -22.09 -3.02 -9.15
N VAL A 413 -21.55 -4.16 -8.68
CA VAL A 413 -21.33 -4.42 -7.25
C VAL A 413 -20.30 -3.45 -6.69
N LEU A 414 -19.22 -3.21 -7.42
CA LEU A 414 -18.19 -2.24 -7.05
C LEU A 414 -18.76 -0.81 -7.05
N ALA A 415 -19.64 -0.48 -8.00
CA ALA A 415 -20.32 0.81 -8.01
C ALA A 415 -21.23 1.00 -6.79
N GLU A 416 -22.00 -0.01 -6.40
CA GLU A 416 -22.80 0.02 -5.17
C GLU A 416 -21.94 0.21 -3.91
N ALA A 417 -20.74 -0.38 -3.87
CA ALA A 417 -19.81 -0.23 -2.75
C ALA A 417 -19.33 1.23 -2.54
N LEU A 418 -19.47 2.11 -3.54
CA LEU A 418 -19.17 3.54 -3.40
C LEU A 418 -20.12 4.26 -2.42
N ARG A 419 -21.28 3.66 -2.11
CA ARG A 419 -22.24 4.17 -1.10
C ARG A 419 -21.88 3.72 0.33
N ASN A 420 -20.88 2.88 0.50
CA ASN A 420 -20.48 2.40 1.82
C ASN A 420 -20.03 3.59 2.71
N PRO A 421 -20.45 3.67 4.00
CA PRO A 421 -20.02 4.74 4.90
C PRO A 421 -18.50 4.71 5.19
N ASP A 422 -17.83 3.56 5.11
CA ASP A 422 -16.37 3.46 5.27
C ASP A 422 -15.64 4.02 4.03
N GLY A 423 -14.88 5.09 4.26
CA GLY A 423 -14.14 5.78 3.19
C GLY A 423 -13.10 4.91 2.49
N ARG A 424 -12.53 3.93 3.19
CA ARG A 424 -11.55 2.99 2.61
C ARG A 424 -12.22 2.06 1.60
N PHE A 425 -13.37 1.52 1.96
CA PHE A 425 -14.17 0.68 1.05
C PHE A 425 -14.54 1.41 -0.24
N ARG A 426 -14.96 2.68 -0.12
CA ARG A 426 -15.29 3.51 -1.29
C ARG A 426 -14.07 3.74 -2.18
N HIS A 427 -12.92 4.04 -1.55
CA HIS A 427 -11.68 4.28 -2.29
C HIS A 427 -11.25 3.03 -3.08
N ASP A 428 -11.21 1.87 -2.42
CA ASP A 428 -10.86 0.60 -3.04
C ASP A 428 -11.80 0.27 -4.21
N ALA A 429 -13.11 0.45 -4.03
CA ALA A 429 -14.10 0.22 -5.08
C ALA A 429 -13.87 1.12 -6.31
N VAL A 430 -13.54 2.40 -6.11
CA VAL A 430 -13.17 3.30 -7.22
C VAL A 430 -11.94 2.80 -7.94
N MET A 431 -10.89 2.44 -7.20
CA MET A 431 -9.65 1.98 -7.82
C MET A 431 -9.84 0.70 -8.64
N LEU A 432 -10.71 -0.19 -8.17
CA LEU A 432 -11.09 -1.40 -8.91
C LEU A 432 -11.89 -1.07 -10.18
N LEU A 433 -12.87 -0.16 -10.11
CA LEU A 433 -13.62 0.30 -11.30
C LEU A 433 -12.69 0.96 -12.32
N VAL A 434 -11.75 1.80 -11.87
CA VAL A 434 -10.71 2.39 -12.71
C VAL A 434 -9.85 1.29 -13.37
N ALA A 435 -9.51 0.25 -12.63
CA ALA A 435 -8.70 -0.86 -13.15
C ALA A 435 -9.45 -1.71 -14.19
N ILE A 436 -10.76 -1.92 -14.02
CA ILE A 436 -11.63 -2.61 -14.99
C ILE A 436 -11.73 -1.77 -16.29
N GLY A 437 -11.81 -0.45 -16.16
CA GLY A 437 -11.93 0.45 -17.29
C GLY A 437 -13.17 0.18 -18.15
N PRO A 438 -13.04 0.15 -19.50
CA PRO A 438 -14.18 -0.02 -20.41
C PRO A 438 -14.95 -1.34 -20.28
N ALA A 439 -14.36 -2.38 -19.69
CA ALA A 439 -15.10 -3.61 -19.38
C ALA A 439 -16.18 -3.39 -18.30
N GLY A 440 -16.05 -2.31 -17.52
CA GLY A 440 -16.98 -1.94 -16.44
C GLY A 440 -18.28 -1.24 -16.85
N LYS A 441 -18.67 -1.25 -18.13
CA LYS A 441 -19.88 -0.54 -18.64
C LYS A 441 -21.19 -0.95 -17.97
N GLU A 442 -21.24 -2.12 -17.35
CA GLU A 442 -22.38 -2.57 -16.57
C GLU A 442 -22.62 -1.70 -15.30
N ALA A 443 -21.58 -0.99 -14.81
CA ALA A 443 -21.69 -0.07 -13.68
C ALA A 443 -22.32 1.29 -14.05
N THR A 444 -22.40 1.65 -15.32
CA THR A 444 -22.84 2.99 -15.77
C THR A 444 -24.19 3.42 -15.19
N PRO A 445 -25.25 2.57 -15.14
CA PRO A 445 -26.52 2.98 -14.55
C PRO A 445 -26.41 3.39 -13.07
N VAL A 446 -25.68 2.59 -12.27
CA VAL A 446 -25.47 2.86 -10.84
C VAL A 446 -24.65 4.14 -10.66
N LEU A 447 -23.58 4.32 -11.42
CA LEU A 447 -22.70 5.48 -11.33
C LEU A 447 -23.40 6.77 -11.77
N THR A 448 -24.24 6.71 -12.81
CA THR A 448 -25.02 7.89 -13.26
C THR A 448 -26.10 8.28 -12.24
N GLU A 449 -26.71 7.30 -11.55
CA GLU A 449 -27.58 7.58 -10.41
C GLU A 449 -26.82 8.24 -9.26
N MET A 450 -25.62 7.77 -8.97
CA MET A 450 -24.76 8.32 -7.90
C MET A 450 -24.27 9.74 -8.17
N LEU A 451 -24.25 10.22 -9.42
CA LEU A 451 -24.02 11.64 -9.73
C LEU A 451 -25.09 12.57 -9.11
N LYS A 452 -26.23 12.01 -8.68
CA LYS A 452 -27.32 12.75 -8.01
C LYS A 452 -27.34 12.54 -6.48
N ASP A 453 -26.32 11.88 -5.93
CA ASP A 453 -26.25 11.59 -4.49
C ASP A 453 -26.18 12.88 -3.66
N LYS A 454 -26.77 12.85 -2.46
CA LYS A 454 -26.75 14.00 -1.52
C LYS A 454 -25.32 14.35 -1.08
N GLN A 455 -24.44 13.37 -0.96
CA GLN A 455 -23.06 13.55 -0.56
C GLN A 455 -22.20 13.94 -1.76
N SER A 456 -21.58 15.11 -1.73
CA SER A 456 -20.69 15.58 -2.81
C SER A 456 -19.53 14.62 -3.08
N TYR A 457 -19.03 13.96 -2.04
CA TYR A 457 -17.96 12.97 -2.18
C TYR A 457 -18.40 11.75 -3.01
N ALA A 458 -19.63 11.24 -2.82
CA ALA A 458 -20.16 10.15 -3.64
C ALA A 458 -20.30 10.57 -5.11
N ARG A 459 -20.81 11.79 -5.37
CA ARG A 459 -20.90 12.34 -6.73
C ARG A 459 -19.53 12.47 -7.39
N HIS A 460 -18.52 12.94 -6.62
CA HIS A 460 -17.13 13.03 -7.09
C HIS A 460 -16.57 11.67 -7.50
N LEU A 461 -16.72 10.63 -6.65
CA LEU A 461 -16.25 9.28 -6.95
C LEU A 461 -16.96 8.67 -8.17
N ALA A 462 -18.27 8.89 -8.29
CA ALA A 462 -19.06 8.45 -9.44
C ALA A 462 -18.57 9.10 -10.74
N ALA A 463 -18.38 10.41 -10.73
CA ALA A 463 -17.84 11.14 -11.88
C ALA A 463 -16.45 10.58 -12.29
N HIS A 464 -15.58 10.37 -11.33
CA HIS A 464 -14.24 9.83 -11.56
C HIS A 464 -14.28 8.44 -12.19
N ALA A 465 -15.06 7.50 -11.62
CA ALA A 465 -15.18 6.14 -12.14
C ALA A 465 -15.72 6.13 -13.59
N LEU A 466 -16.73 6.96 -13.88
CA LEU A 466 -17.32 7.07 -15.23
C LEU A 466 -16.30 7.47 -16.31
N GLY A 467 -15.33 8.32 -15.96
CA GLY A 467 -14.26 8.72 -16.88
C GLY A 467 -13.39 7.54 -17.36
N TYR A 468 -13.20 6.53 -16.52
CA TYR A 468 -12.41 5.32 -16.86
C TYR A 468 -13.27 4.22 -17.48
N VAL A 469 -14.53 4.10 -17.08
CA VAL A 469 -15.49 3.16 -17.68
C VAL A 469 -15.73 3.49 -19.15
N ARG A 470 -15.65 4.78 -19.54
CA ARG A 470 -15.70 5.25 -20.92
C ARG A 470 -16.95 4.79 -21.67
N ASP A 471 -18.09 4.80 -20.98
CA ASP A 471 -19.37 4.49 -21.60
C ASP A 471 -20.03 5.77 -22.10
N PRO A 472 -20.28 5.93 -23.43
CA PRO A 472 -20.90 7.14 -23.96
C PRO A 472 -22.28 7.46 -23.35
N ARG A 473 -22.98 6.48 -22.79
CA ARG A 473 -24.25 6.68 -22.09
C ARG A 473 -24.13 7.59 -20.85
N ALA A 474 -22.92 7.72 -20.27
CA ALA A 474 -22.66 8.58 -19.13
C ALA A 474 -22.48 10.07 -19.50
N VAL A 475 -22.20 10.38 -20.77
CA VAL A 475 -21.83 11.74 -21.21
C VAL A 475 -22.89 12.80 -20.85
N PRO A 476 -24.20 12.58 -21.05
CA PRO A 476 -25.20 13.57 -20.65
C PRO A 476 -25.19 13.88 -19.15
N SER A 477 -25.04 12.85 -18.30
CA SER A 477 -25.03 13.00 -16.85
C SER A 477 -23.75 13.67 -16.35
N LEU A 478 -22.60 13.38 -16.96
CA LEU A 478 -21.33 14.05 -16.66
C LEU A 478 -21.36 15.52 -17.09
N LEU A 479 -21.97 15.83 -18.24
CA LEU A 479 -22.13 17.21 -18.71
C LEU A 479 -23.04 17.98 -17.77
N GLU A 480 -24.16 17.40 -17.35
CA GLU A 480 -25.05 18.00 -16.36
C GLU A 480 -24.34 18.27 -15.02
N ALA A 481 -23.55 17.30 -14.52
CA ALA A 481 -22.78 17.47 -13.31
C ALA A 481 -21.73 18.58 -13.45
N PHE A 482 -21.05 18.68 -14.60
CA PHE A 482 -20.12 19.77 -14.89
C PHE A 482 -20.80 21.13 -14.87
N GLU A 483 -21.98 21.24 -15.45
CA GLU A 483 -22.72 22.53 -15.59
C GLU A 483 -23.39 22.97 -14.31
N LYS A 484 -23.96 22.04 -13.53
CA LYS A 484 -24.94 22.35 -12.49
C LYS A 484 -24.60 21.91 -11.08
N ASP A 485 -23.53 21.06 -10.87
CA ASP A 485 -23.26 20.61 -9.53
C ASP A 485 -22.86 21.78 -8.62
N PRO A 486 -23.40 21.90 -7.40
CA PRO A 486 -23.04 22.97 -6.48
C PRO A 486 -21.56 22.95 -6.07
N GLU A 487 -20.94 21.77 -6.02
CA GLU A 487 -19.57 21.61 -5.60
C GLU A 487 -18.57 21.72 -6.76
N VAL A 488 -17.64 22.68 -6.65
CA VAL A 488 -16.60 22.92 -7.67
C VAL A 488 -15.76 21.65 -7.93
N GLY A 489 -15.47 20.87 -6.88
CA GLY A 489 -14.72 19.62 -7.00
C GLY A 489 -15.42 18.59 -7.89
N VAL A 490 -16.74 18.47 -7.80
CA VAL A 490 -17.53 17.57 -8.65
C VAL A 490 -17.56 18.07 -10.09
N ARG A 491 -17.79 19.38 -10.31
CA ARG A 491 -17.75 19.98 -11.66
C ARG A 491 -16.43 19.71 -12.35
N ASN A 492 -15.31 19.97 -11.66
CA ASN A 492 -13.97 19.75 -12.20
C ASN A 492 -13.71 18.27 -12.52
N THR A 493 -14.16 17.36 -11.65
CA THR A 493 -14.01 15.91 -11.91
C THR A 493 -14.84 15.48 -13.10
N ALA A 494 -16.06 15.97 -13.25
CA ALA A 494 -16.93 15.63 -14.37
C ALA A 494 -16.30 16.03 -15.71
N VAL A 495 -15.75 17.24 -15.83
CA VAL A 495 -15.10 17.68 -17.08
C VAL A 495 -13.80 16.92 -17.36
N VAL A 496 -13.00 16.64 -16.33
CA VAL A 496 -11.80 15.77 -16.48
C VAL A 496 -12.20 14.40 -16.98
N SER A 497 -13.28 13.84 -16.44
CA SER A 497 -13.79 12.52 -16.85
C SER A 497 -14.30 12.49 -18.28
N LEU A 498 -14.98 13.54 -18.74
CA LEU A 498 -15.32 13.72 -20.15
C LEU A 498 -14.06 13.70 -21.04
N GLY A 499 -13.01 14.41 -20.62
CA GLY A 499 -11.72 14.39 -21.30
C GLY A 499 -11.05 13.00 -21.31
N LEU A 500 -11.15 12.24 -20.21
CA LEU A 500 -10.61 10.87 -20.11
C LEU A 500 -11.35 9.87 -21.02
N MET A 501 -12.65 10.08 -21.24
CA MET A 501 -13.44 9.30 -22.20
C MET A 501 -12.95 9.50 -23.64
N GLY A 502 -12.30 10.64 -23.92
CA GLY A 502 -11.78 10.94 -25.24
C GLY A 502 -12.89 11.01 -26.30
N PRO A 503 -12.71 10.43 -27.51
CA PRO A 503 -13.70 10.50 -28.59
C PRO A 503 -15.09 9.97 -28.22
N ASP A 504 -15.20 9.10 -27.22
CA ASP A 504 -16.49 8.60 -26.73
C ASP A 504 -17.37 9.72 -26.13
N ALA A 505 -16.77 10.87 -25.75
CA ALA A 505 -17.48 12.04 -25.22
C ALA A 505 -17.71 13.15 -26.28
N ILE A 506 -17.69 12.85 -27.57
CA ILE A 506 -17.82 13.85 -28.65
C ILE A 506 -19.07 14.74 -28.53
N THR A 507 -20.15 14.22 -27.98
CA THR A 507 -21.40 14.96 -27.77
C THR A 507 -21.27 16.05 -26.68
N ALA A 508 -20.23 16.05 -25.86
CA ALA A 508 -19.96 17.08 -24.86
C ALA A 508 -19.26 18.33 -25.44
N VAL A 509 -18.72 18.26 -26.66
CA VAL A 509 -17.92 19.33 -27.27
C VAL A 509 -18.62 20.70 -27.25
N PRO A 510 -19.88 20.85 -27.66
CA PRO A 510 -20.54 22.17 -27.63
C PRO A 510 -20.63 22.80 -26.23
N GLY A 511 -20.92 21.98 -25.20
CA GLY A 511 -20.97 22.45 -23.81
C GLY A 511 -19.58 22.87 -23.30
N LEU A 512 -18.53 22.10 -23.64
CA LEU A 512 -17.15 22.42 -23.27
C LEU A 512 -16.66 23.70 -23.95
N GLU A 513 -16.97 23.92 -25.22
CA GLU A 513 -16.61 25.14 -25.95
C GLU A 513 -17.23 26.40 -25.32
N ALA A 514 -18.49 26.33 -24.87
CA ALA A 514 -19.12 27.43 -24.14
C ALA A 514 -18.33 27.81 -22.86
N ARG A 515 -17.71 26.84 -22.20
CA ARG A 515 -16.95 27.03 -20.96
C ARG A 515 -15.48 27.49 -21.16
N LEU A 516 -15.00 27.58 -22.37
CA LEU A 516 -13.68 28.22 -22.64
C LEU A 516 -13.68 29.71 -22.29
N LYS A 517 -14.87 30.33 -22.13
CA LYS A 517 -15.06 31.74 -21.74
C LYS A 517 -15.59 31.90 -20.31
N ASP A 518 -15.53 30.82 -19.49
CA ASP A 518 -15.99 30.88 -18.11
C ASP A 518 -15.22 31.93 -17.29
N ALA A 519 -15.83 32.48 -16.26
CA ALA A 519 -15.20 33.46 -15.38
C ALA A 519 -14.04 32.83 -14.59
N ASP A 520 -14.19 31.55 -14.20
CA ASP A 520 -13.17 30.81 -13.47
C ASP A 520 -12.07 30.29 -14.42
N VAL A 521 -10.82 30.69 -14.15
CA VAL A 521 -9.63 30.29 -14.96
C VAL A 521 -9.44 28.78 -14.94
N GLY A 522 -9.64 28.13 -13.79
CA GLY A 522 -9.53 26.68 -13.66
C GLY A 522 -10.52 25.95 -14.56
N THR A 523 -11.77 26.37 -14.59
CA THR A 523 -12.82 25.85 -15.47
C THR A 523 -12.43 26.00 -16.94
N ARG A 524 -11.87 27.15 -17.35
CA ARG A 524 -11.40 27.34 -18.73
C ARG A 524 -10.31 26.36 -19.10
N ILE A 525 -9.29 26.19 -18.22
CA ILE A 525 -8.15 25.31 -18.46
C ILE A 525 -8.59 23.83 -18.58
N VAL A 526 -9.43 23.34 -17.65
CA VAL A 526 -9.87 21.95 -17.69
C VAL A 526 -10.80 21.67 -18.87
N SER A 527 -11.62 22.65 -19.28
CA SER A 527 -12.44 22.55 -20.49
C SER A 527 -11.59 22.51 -21.77
N ALA A 528 -10.51 23.31 -21.84
CA ALA A 528 -9.57 23.29 -22.95
C ALA A 528 -8.83 21.93 -23.06
N GLU A 529 -8.42 21.36 -21.93
CA GLU A 529 -7.83 20.01 -21.90
C GLU A 529 -8.83 18.94 -22.36
N ALA A 530 -10.05 18.99 -21.87
CA ALA A 530 -11.10 18.04 -22.24
C ALA A 530 -11.40 18.11 -23.76
N LEU A 531 -11.54 19.29 -24.33
CA LEU A 531 -11.71 19.48 -25.76
C LEU A 531 -10.59 18.87 -26.59
N TRP A 532 -9.33 19.19 -26.22
CA TRP A 532 -8.20 18.60 -26.91
C TRP A 532 -8.16 17.07 -26.81
N ARG A 533 -8.49 16.51 -25.64
CA ARG A 533 -8.54 15.05 -25.46
C ARG A 533 -9.63 14.39 -26.30
N ILE A 534 -10.80 15.03 -26.44
CA ILE A 534 -11.98 14.49 -27.12
C ILE A 534 -11.81 14.55 -28.64
N ASN A 535 -11.48 15.73 -29.20
CA ASN A 535 -11.51 15.97 -30.64
C ASN A 535 -10.19 16.46 -31.24
N LYS A 536 -9.11 16.57 -30.41
CA LYS A 536 -7.80 17.08 -30.82
C LYS A 536 -7.83 18.53 -31.32
N ASP A 537 -8.81 19.34 -30.89
CA ASP A 537 -8.92 20.74 -31.29
C ASP A 537 -7.92 21.63 -30.53
N ALA A 538 -6.64 21.53 -30.90
CA ALA A 538 -5.58 22.35 -30.33
C ALA A 538 -5.78 23.85 -30.65
N LYS A 539 -6.44 24.21 -31.75
CA LYS A 539 -6.65 25.61 -32.14
C LYS A 539 -7.51 26.38 -31.14
N LYS A 540 -8.50 25.69 -30.53
CA LYS A 540 -9.35 26.28 -29.48
C LYS A 540 -8.72 26.17 -28.10
N ALA A 541 -8.03 25.07 -27.82
CA ALA A 541 -7.46 24.80 -26.50
C ALA A 541 -6.22 25.66 -26.19
N VAL A 542 -5.26 25.77 -27.13
CA VAL A 542 -3.97 26.42 -26.89
C VAL A 542 -4.10 27.90 -26.46
N PRO A 543 -4.93 28.76 -27.07
CA PRO A 543 -5.05 30.16 -26.64
C PRO A 543 -5.49 30.30 -25.17
N VAL A 544 -6.42 29.45 -24.72
CA VAL A 544 -6.91 29.44 -23.35
C VAL A 544 -5.84 29.00 -22.35
N LEU A 545 -5.06 27.99 -22.72
CA LEU A 545 -3.97 27.48 -21.89
C LEU A 545 -2.82 28.51 -21.77
N VAL A 546 -2.50 29.20 -22.85
CA VAL A 546 -1.51 30.29 -22.86
C VAL A 546 -1.96 31.46 -21.98
N GLU A 547 -3.25 31.79 -21.99
CA GLU A 547 -3.81 32.78 -21.06
C GLU A 547 -3.66 32.32 -19.59
N GLY A 548 -3.89 31.03 -19.32
CA GLY A 548 -3.67 30.44 -18.00
C GLY A 548 -2.22 30.55 -17.50
N LEU A 549 -1.22 30.54 -18.40
CA LEU A 549 0.19 30.78 -18.03
C LEU A 549 0.46 32.21 -17.54
N LYS A 550 -0.41 33.15 -17.86
CA LYS A 550 -0.32 34.57 -17.45
C LYS A 550 -1.06 34.86 -16.13
N ASP A 551 -1.77 33.86 -15.57
CA ASP A 551 -2.56 34.04 -14.36
C ASP A 551 -1.69 34.42 -13.15
N LYS A 552 -2.27 35.21 -12.22
CA LYS A 552 -1.58 35.62 -11.00
C LYS A 552 -1.34 34.47 -10.01
N ASN A 553 -2.18 33.44 -10.09
CA ASN A 553 -2.10 32.26 -9.25
C ASN A 553 -1.13 31.23 -9.87
N ASP A 554 -0.02 30.97 -9.20
CA ASP A 554 1.00 30.01 -9.67
C ASP A 554 0.44 28.58 -9.83
N TYR A 555 -0.64 28.24 -9.12
CA TYR A 555 -1.32 26.97 -9.32
C TYR A 555 -1.99 26.89 -10.72
N MET A 556 -2.62 27.97 -11.19
CA MET A 556 -3.22 28.02 -12.53
C MET A 556 -2.14 27.97 -13.61
N VAL A 557 -1.02 28.65 -13.39
CA VAL A 557 0.16 28.56 -14.27
C VAL A 557 0.65 27.12 -14.37
N GLY A 558 0.77 26.41 -13.23
CA GLY A 558 1.15 25.01 -13.19
C GLY A 558 0.16 24.09 -13.90
N LEU A 559 -1.15 24.32 -13.71
CA LEU A 559 -2.20 23.54 -14.35
C LEU A 559 -2.15 23.69 -15.87
N ALA A 560 -2.12 24.93 -16.38
CA ALA A 560 -2.03 25.22 -17.81
C ALA A 560 -0.75 24.67 -18.44
N SER A 561 0.37 24.82 -17.75
CA SER A 561 1.67 24.26 -18.15
C SER A 561 1.62 22.74 -18.26
N GLY A 562 1.05 22.06 -17.27
CA GLY A 562 0.90 20.62 -17.31
C GLY A 562 0.08 20.14 -18.52
N VAL A 563 -0.99 20.86 -18.88
CA VAL A 563 -1.78 20.54 -20.07
C VAL A 563 -0.98 20.74 -21.35
N LEU A 564 -0.34 21.90 -21.53
CA LEU A 564 0.50 22.19 -22.72
C LEU A 564 1.64 21.17 -22.87
N GLY A 565 2.27 20.77 -21.76
CA GLY A 565 3.30 19.73 -21.77
C GLY A 565 2.76 18.37 -22.24
N ARG A 566 1.55 17.98 -21.80
CA ARG A 566 0.89 16.74 -22.28
C ARG A 566 0.44 16.82 -23.75
N MET A 567 0.14 18.00 -24.25
CA MET A 567 -0.19 18.22 -25.66
C MET A 567 1.05 18.05 -26.56
N GLY A 568 2.24 18.34 -26.04
CA GLY A 568 3.49 18.19 -26.78
C GLY A 568 3.45 18.95 -28.12
N ALA A 569 3.68 18.24 -29.22
CA ALA A 569 3.67 18.83 -30.57
C ALA A 569 2.32 19.46 -30.98
N ASP A 570 1.20 19.02 -30.41
CA ASP A 570 -0.11 19.62 -30.67
C ASP A 570 -0.20 21.06 -30.14
N ALA A 571 0.67 21.42 -29.16
CA ALA A 571 0.75 22.75 -28.59
C ALA A 571 1.67 23.72 -29.34
N LYS A 572 2.18 23.39 -30.55
CA LYS A 572 3.06 24.29 -31.33
C LYS A 572 2.51 25.69 -31.56
N GLY A 573 1.18 25.82 -31.59
CA GLY A 573 0.52 27.14 -31.64
C GLY A 573 0.84 28.05 -30.45
N ALA A 574 1.36 27.53 -29.33
CA ALA A 574 1.77 28.31 -28.17
C ALA A 574 3.19 28.90 -28.29
N VAL A 575 4.02 28.44 -29.25
CA VAL A 575 5.45 28.80 -29.35
C VAL A 575 5.67 30.30 -29.38
N PRO A 576 5.00 31.12 -30.20
CA PRO A 576 5.22 32.56 -30.23
C PRO A 576 5.00 33.23 -28.86
N GLU A 577 3.93 32.84 -28.17
CA GLU A 577 3.60 33.39 -26.86
C GLU A 577 4.59 32.90 -25.78
N LEU A 578 5.02 31.64 -25.84
CA LEU A 578 6.03 31.10 -24.92
C LEU A 578 7.36 31.84 -25.03
N ILE A 579 7.78 32.21 -26.25
CA ILE A 579 8.98 33.05 -26.48
C ILE A 579 8.75 34.43 -25.83
N GLY A 580 7.57 35.01 -25.95
CA GLY A 580 7.21 36.26 -25.25
C GLY A 580 7.30 36.14 -23.72
N LEU A 581 6.83 35.02 -23.18
CA LEU A 581 6.84 34.74 -21.72
C LEU A 581 8.24 34.51 -21.15
N LEU A 582 9.26 34.26 -21.95
CA LEU A 582 10.67 34.25 -21.49
C LEU A 582 11.10 35.61 -20.91
N LYS A 583 10.45 36.69 -21.31
CA LYS A 583 10.67 38.05 -20.79
C LYS A 583 9.75 38.45 -19.64
N SER A 584 8.94 37.55 -19.13
CA SER A 584 8.01 37.82 -18.02
C SER A 584 8.76 38.34 -16.78
N PRO A 585 8.23 39.33 -16.05
CA PRO A 585 8.82 39.77 -14.78
C PRO A 585 8.78 38.67 -13.70
N ARG A 586 7.86 37.70 -13.82
CA ARG A 586 7.70 36.58 -12.87
C ARG A 586 8.63 35.44 -13.22
N ASP A 587 9.56 35.11 -12.32
CA ASP A 587 10.53 34.02 -12.52
C ASP A 587 9.88 32.64 -12.73
N PRO A 588 8.84 32.23 -11.99
CA PRO A 588 8.14 30.96 -12.24
C PRO A 588 7.60 30.87 -13.69
N VAL A 589 7.06 31.96 -14.22
CA VAL A 589 6.52 32.00 -15.59
C VAL A 589 7.63 31.86 -16.63
N ARG A 590 8.77 32.56 -16.46
CA ARG A 590 9.91 32.41 -17.36
C ARG A 590 10.45 30.99 -17.42
N ARG A 591 10.64 30.35 -16.24
CA ARG A 591 11.11 28.96 -16.18
C ARG A 591 10.12 27.98 -16.81
N THR A 592 8.83 28.17 -16.57
CA THR A 592 7.78 27.37 -17.19
C THR A 592 7.78 27.52 -18.71
N ALA A 593 7.88 28.74 -19.22
CA ALA A 593 7.95 29.00 -20.66
C ALA A 593 9.17 28.35 -21.32
N ALA A 594 10.35 28.43 -20.67
CA ALA A 594 11.57 27.79 -21.16
C ALA A 594 11.43 26.25 -21.18
N HIS A 595 10.88 25.66 -20.14
CA HIS A 595 10.63 24.22 -20.07
C HIS A 595 9.65 23.75 -21.15
N LEU A 596 8.54 24.46 -21.33
CA LEU A 596 7.54 24.14 -22.35
C LEU A 596 8.10 24.27 -23.76
N LEU A 597 8.89 25.31 -24.06
CA LEU A 597 9.53 25.47 -25.34
C LEU A 597 10.43 24.28 -25.69
N LYS A 598 11.28 23.84 -24.74
CA LYS A 598 12.10 22.64 -24.93
C LYS A 598 11.29 21.38 -25.21
N SER A 599 10.15 21.23 -24.56
CA SER A 599 9.30 20.05 -24.70
C SER A 599 8.46 20.06 -25.98
N ILE A 600 7.96 21.25 -26.41
CA ILE A 600 7.02 21.40 -27.53
C ILE A 600 7.75 21.58 -28.85
N ASP A 601 8.78 22.43 -28.85
CA ASP A 601 9.59 22.72 -30.04
C ASP A 601 11.05 23.02 -29.66
N PRO A 602 11.89 21.97 -29.54
CA PRO A 602 13.32 22.13 -29.19
C PRO A 602 14.10 23.07 -30.11
N LYS A 603 13.73 23.15 -31.40
CA LYS A 603 14.35 24.01 -32.35
C LYS A 603 14.06 25.49 -32.04
N ALA A 604 12.80 25.82 -31.85
CA ALA A 604 12.38 27.16 -31.42
C ALA A 604 12.98 27.56 -30.07
N ALA A 605 13.15 26.60 -29.13
CA ALA A 605 13.81 26.83 -27.85
C ALA A 605 15.29 27.26 -28.05
N ALA A 606 16.02 26.55 -28.88
CA ALA A 606 17.43 26.88 -29.20
C ALA A 606 17.57 28.25 -29.90
N GLU A 607 16.69 28.55 -30.86
CA GLU A 607 16.65 29.85 -31.55
C GLU A 607 16.32 31.01 -30.59
N ALA A 608 15.49 30.73 -29.54
CA ALA A 608 15.15 31.70 -28.49
C ALA A 608 16.20 31.81 -27.37
N GLY A 609 17.33 31.11 -27.48
CA GLY A 609 18.43 31.16 -26.51
C GLY A 609 18.10 30.42 -25.18
N VAL A 610 17.20 29.46 -25.20
CA VAL A 610 16.92 28.62 -24.04
C VAL A 610 17.93 27.47 -24.00
N PRO A 611 18.86 27.44 -22.99
CA PRO A 611 19.95 26.48 -22.92
C PRO A 611 19.52 25.03 -22.75
#